data_fe2ec4ec9b18627134af7fbf24940340
#
_entry.id   fe2ec4ec9b18627134af7fbf24940340
#
_cell.length_a   1.000
_cell.length_b   1.000
_cell.length_c   1.000
_cell.angle_alpha   90.00
_cell.angle_beta   90.00
_cell.angle_gamma   90.00
#
_symmetry.space_group_name_H-M   'P 1'
#
loop_
_entity.id
_entity.type
_entity.pdbx_description
1 polymer ?
#
loop_
_entity_poly.entity_id
_entity_poly.type
_entity_poly.pdbx_seq_one_letter_code
_entity_poly.pdbx_strand_id
1 'polypeptide(L)'
;MRPDVRTGFEVSARPDMGGSAHWYRSRTALRFVFARFVPLLAAGNLVWETIQLPFYTLWQEGTPRSRLFAILHCTAGDLMIGTAALLLALIFFGGRGWPHRGHGAVLGATTFAGVAYTVFSEWVNTQVTMSWQYSEAMLQVPPLGTGIAPLLQWIVVPPLAYWLARGGAHAAALREAG
;
A
#
# COMPACT_ATOMS: atom_id res chain seq x y z
N MET A 1 62.56 5.81 -41.71
CA MET A 1 62.07 5.71 -40.33
C MET A 1 60.78 6.50 -40.27
N ARG A 2 59.63 5.85 -40.36
CA ARG A 2 58.25 6.48 -40.26
C ARG A 2 57.60 5.99 -38.97
N PRO A 3 57.11 6.85 -38.11
CA PRO A 3 56.31 6.38 -36.96
C PRO A 3 54.89 6.06 -37.40
N ASP A 4 54.47 4.89 -37.01
CA ASP A 4 53.13 4.32 -37.20
C ASP A 4 52.17 5.00 -36.21
N VAL A 5 51.24 5.87 -36.69
CA VAL A 5 50.21 6.50 -35.90
C VAL A 5 48.98 5.59 -35.94
N ARG A 6 48.89 4.64 -35.00
CA ARG A 6 47.66 3.92 -34.73
C ARG A 6 46.69 4.85 -33.99
N THR A 7 45.82 5.51 -34.72
CA THR A 7 44.64 6.15 -34.14
C THR A 7 43.71 5.09 -33.61
N GLY A 8 43.77 4.86 -32.29
CA GLY A 8 42.79 4.07 -31.56
C GLY A 8 41.44 4.79 -31.63
N PHE A 9 40.56 4.28 -32.45
CA PHE A 9 39.12 4.64 -32.41
C PHE A 9 38.57 4.03 -31.12
N GLU A 10 38.52 4.81 -30.02
CA GLU A 10 37.72 4.46 -28.88
C GLU A 10 36.26 4.47 -29.33
N VAL A 11 35.70 3.26 -29.50
CA VAL A 11 34.27 3.06 -29.63
C VAL A 11 33.67 3.50 -28.29
N SER A 12 33.27 4.76 -28.22
CA SER A 12 32.47 5.29 -27.12
C SER A 12 31.28 4.37 -26.96
N ALA A 13 31.26 3.61 -25.87
CA ALA A 13 30.16 2.76 -25.49
C ALA A 13 28.90 3.66 -25.45
N ARG A 14 28.02 3.45 -26.40
CA ARG A 14 26.69 4.12 -26.42
C ARG A 14 26.09 3.90 -25.04
N PRO A 15 25.61 4.96 -24.36
CA PRO A 15 24.85 4.77 -23.15
C PRO A 15 23.67 3.87 -23.52
N ASP A 16 23.60 2.74 -22.84
CA ASP A 16 22.53 1.75 -23.01
C ASP A 16 21.18 2.44 -22.82
N MET A 17 20.59 2.87 -23.93
CA MET A 17 19.22 3.38 -24.01
C MET A 17 18.24 2.20 -23.85
N GLY A 18 18.61 1.28 -22.97
CA GLY A 18 17.82 0.13 -22.60
C GLY A 18 16.43 0.55 -22.19
N GLY A 19 15.47 0.19 -23.03
CA GLY A 19 14.07 0.51 -22.94
C GLY A 19 13.53 0.47 -21.52
N SER A 20 12.62 1.35 -21.19
CA SER A 20 11.97 1.50 -19.89
C SER A 20 11.36 0.18 -19.42
N ALA A 21 12.15 -0.64 -18.73
CA ALA A 21 11.62 -1.86 -18.12
C ALA A 21 10.71 -1.40 -16.97
N HIS A 22 9.42 -1.40 -17.23
CA HIS A 22 8.41 -1.04 -16.27
C HIS A 22 8.44 -2.01 -15.08
N TRP A 23 8.09 -1.53 -13.86
CA TRP A 23 8.03 -2.32 -12.63
C TRP A 23 7.27 -3.64 -12.79
N TYR A 24 6.19 -3.67 -13.59
CA TYR A 24 5.34 -4.86 -13.80
C TYR A 24 6.03 -5.99 -14.58
N ARG A 25 7.19 -5.77 -15.20
CA ARG A 25 8.05 -6.80 -15.80
C ARG A 25 9.08 -7.37 -14.83
N SER A 26 9.22 -6.76 -13.66
CA SER A 26 10.15 -7.21 -12.61
C SER A 26 9.51 -8.29 -11.74
N ARG A 27 10.06 -9.50 -11.77
CA ARG A 27 9.64 -10.59 -10.87
C ARG A 27 9.79 -10.20 -9.40
N THR A 28 10.81 -9.40 -9.07
CA THR A 28 11.03 -8.88 -7.71
C THR A 28 9.90 -7.95 -7.30
N ALA A 29 9.47 -7.04 -8.17
CA ALA A 29 8.37 -6.13 -7.90
C ALA A 29 7.04 -6.89 -7.73
N LEU A 30 6.74 -7.85 -8.61
CA LEU A 30 5.52 -8.65 -8.51
C LEU A 30 5.49 -9.51 -7.24
N ARG A 31 6.62 -10.15 -6.88
CA ARG A 31 6.73 -10.88 -5.61
C ARG A 31 6.57 -9.96 -4.41
N PHE A 32 7.14 -8.75 -4.46
CA PHE A 32 6.96 -7.77 -3.39
C PHE A 32 5.48 -7.44 -3.22
N VAL A 33 4.76 -7.11 -4.30
CA VAL A 33 3.34 -6.76 -4.23
C VAL A 33 2.51 -7.94 -3.72
N PHE A 34 2.52 -9.06 -4.46
CA PHE A 34 1.53 -10.12 -4.25
C PHE A 34 1.91 -11.14 -3.18
N ALA A 35 3.20 -11.42 -2.99
CA ALA A 35 3.63 -12.42 -2.01
C ALA A 35 4.04 -11.82 -0.64
N ARG A 36 4.17 -10.51 -0.53
CA ARG A 36 4.59 -9.86 0.72
C ARG A 36 3.64 -8.75 1.15
N PHE A 37 3.51 -7.69 0.34
CA PHE A 37 2.72 -6.52 0.73
C PHE A 37 1.24 -6.87 0.91
N VAL A 38 0.61 -7.50 -0.08
CA VAL A 38 -0.83 -7.84 -0.03
C VAL A 38 -1.18 -8.74 1.16
N PRO A 39 -0.46 -9.83 1.47
CA PRO A 39 -0.74 -10.62 2.67
C PRO A 39 -0.55 -9.85 4.00
N LEU A 40 0.48 -9.00 4.08
CA LEU A 40 0.71 -8.17 5.27
C LEU A 40 -0.36 -7.08 5.42
N LEU A 41 -0.80 -6.50 4.31
CA LEU A 41 -1.91 -5.55 4.28
C LEU A 41 -3.20 -6.22 4.75
N ALA A 42 -3.49 -7.43 4.27
CA ALA A 42 -4.67 -8.20 4.69
C ALA A 42 -4.64 -8.51 6.19
N ALA A 43 -3.50 -8.99 6.70
CA ALA A 43 -3.35 -9.27 8.12
C ALA A 43 -3.46 -8.01 8.98
N GLY A 44 -2.82 -6.92 8.55
CA GLY A 44 -2.88 -5.63 9.24
C GLY A 44 -4.29 -5.07 9.30
N ASN A 45 -5.02 -5.08 8.19
CA ASN A 45 -6.41 -4.62 8.15
C ASN A 45 -7.33 -5.52 8.98
N LEU A 46 -7.17 -6.84 8.94
CA LEU A 46 -7.96 -7.75 9.78
C LEU A 46 -7.80 -7.45 11.28
N VAL A 47 -6.56 -7.22 11.71
CA VAL A 47 -6.26 -6.81 13.10
C VAL A 47 -6.89 -5.45 13.39
N TRP A 48 -6.75 -4.49 12.48
CA TRP A 48 -7.28 -3.15 12.67
C TRP A 48 -8.80 -3.15 12.74
N GLU A 49 -9.49 -3.81 11.82
CA GLU A 49 -10.95 -3.94 11.80
C GLU A 49 -11.49 -4.58 13.09
N THR A 50 -10.76 -5.55 13.64
CA THR A 50 -11.12 -6.15 14.91
C THR A 50 -10.97 -5.18 16.09
N ILE A 51 -9.90 -4.38 16.11
CA ILE A 51 -9.60 -3.43 17.19
C ILE A 51 -10.51 -2.21 17.12
N GLN A 52 -10.86 -1.72 15.91
CA GLN A 52 -11.68 -0.52 15.75
C GLN A 52 -13.18 -0.78 15.88
N LEU A 53 -13.64 -2.01 15.79
CA LEU A 53 -15.08 -2.35 15.83
C LEU A 53 -15.82 -1.77 17.06
N PRO A 54 -15.25 -1.69 18.27
CA PRO A 54 -15.89 -1.06 19.43
C PRO A 54 -16.23 0.44 19.25
N PHE A 55 -15.63 1.11 18.27
CA PHE A 55 -15.95 2.51 17.96
C PHE A 55 -17.17 2.69 17.06
N TYR A 56 -17.85 1.59 16.68
CA TYR A 56 -19.08 1.59 15.91
C TYR A 56 -20.25 1.04 16.76
N THR A 57 -21.47 1.53 16.51
CA THR A 57 -22.69 1.07 17.22
C THR A 57 -22.94 -0.42 17.05
N LEU A 58 -22.47 -0.99 15.94
CA LEU A 58 -22.54 -2.42 15.67
C LEU A 58 -21.89 -3.29 16.76
N TRP A 59 -20.96 -2.73 17.53
CA TRP A 59 -20.37 -3.44 18.67
C TRP A 59 -21.39 -3.74 19.78
N GLN A 60 -22.24 -2.78 20.12
CA GLN A 60 -23.28 -2.94 21.15
C GLN A 60 -24.54 -3.62 20.59
N GLU A 61 -24.98 -3.21 19.41
CA GLU A 61 -26.28 -3.58 18.85
C GLU A 61 -26.24 -4.85 18.00
N GLY A 62 -25.07 -5.20 17.47
CA GLY A 62 -24.91 -6.30 16.53
C GLY A 62 -24.83 -7.69 17.18
N THR A 63 -25.21 -8.70 16.41
CA THR A 63 -24.99 -10.11 16.74
C THR A 63 -23.53 -10.52 16.50
N PRO A 64 -23.04 -11.62 17.10
CA PRO A 64 -21.70 -12.14 16.77
C PRO A 64 -21.49 -12.38 15.27
N ARG A 65 -22.53 -12.83 14.58
CA ARG A 65 -22.49 -13.05 13.12
C ARG A 65 -22.34 -11.75 12.34
N SER A 66 -23.09 -10.70 12.70
CA SER A 66 -23.00 -9.40 12.02
C SER A 66 -21.66 -8.71 12.30
N ARG A 67 -21.11 -8.83 13.50
CA ARG A 67 -19.76 -8.33 13.84
C ARG A 67 -18.67 -9.03 13.02
N LEU A 68 -18.72 -10.37 12.96
CA LEU A 68 -17.75 -11.14 12.14
C LEU A 68 -17.88 -10.79 10.66
N PHE A 69 -19.12 -10.67 10.15
CA PHE A 69 -19.34 -10.26 8.76
C PHE A 69 -18.75 -8.88 8.48
N ALA A 70 -18.97 -7.89 9.37
CA ALA A 70 -18.42 -6.55 9.20
C ALA A 70 -16.90 -6.56 9.16
N ILE A 71 -16.22 -7.22 10.10
CA ILE A 71 -14.76 -7.35 10.10
C ILE A 71 -14.25 -7.92 8.79
N LEU A 72 -14.81 -9.03 8.32
CA LEU A 72 -14.35 -9.68 7.10
C LEU A 72 -14.67 -8.86 5.84
N HIS A 73 -15.84 -8.24 5.79
CA HIS A 73 -16.28 -7.40 4.68
C HIS A 73 -15.42 -6.14 4.55
N CYS A 74 -15.19 -5.42 5.66
CA CYS A 74 -14.34 -4.23 5.67
C CYS A 74 -12.88 -4.59 5.36
N THR A 75 -12.34 -5.65 5.96
CA THR A 75 -10.98 -6.15 5.63
C THR A 75 -10.83 -6.45 4.13
N ALA A 76 -11.82 -7.10 3.50
CA ALA A 76 -11.79 -7.38 2.07
C ALA A 76 -11.85 -6.10 1.23
N GLY A 77 -12.69 -5.14 1.63
CA GLY A 77 -12.79 -3.82 1.00
C GLY A 77 -11.46 -3.06 1.07
N ASP A 78 -10.87 -2.96 2.25
CA ASP A 78 -9.59 -2.28 2.45
C ASP A 78 -8.44 -2.94 1.70
N LEU A 79 -8.44 -4.27 1.62
CA LEU A 79 -7.46 -5.00 0.84
C LEU A 79 -7.57 -4.66 -0.65
N MET A 80 -8.77 -4.57 -1.19
CA MET A 80 -9.01 -4.16 -2.58
C MET A 80 -8.56 -2.71 -2.80
N ILE A 81 -8.96 -1.80 -1.92
CA ILE A 81 -8.61 -0.37 -2.02
C ILE A 81 -7.10 -0.18 -1.92
N GLY A 82 -6.46 -0.77 -0.92
CA GLY A 82 -5.02 -0.64 -0.71
C GLY A 82 -4.19 -1.27 -1.83
N THR A 83 -4.64 -2.39 -2.38
CA THR A 83 -4.00 -3.01 -3.54
C THR A 83 -4.17 -2.14 -4.77
N ALA A 84 -5.36 -1.63 -5.04
CA ALA A 84 -5.62 -0.73 -6.17
C ALA A 84 -4.84 0.58 -6.04
N ALA A 85 -4.82 1.19 -4.85
CA ALA A 85 -4.05 2.40 -4.58
C ALA A 85 -2.54 2.19 -4.81
N LEU A 86 -1.98 1.05 -4.37
CA LEU A 86 -0.58 0.70 -4.63
C LEU A 86 -0.32 0.53 -6.13
N LEU A 87 -1.17 -0.20 -6.84
CA LEU A 87 -1.01 -0.42 -8.27
C LEU A 87 -1.10 0.89 -9.06
N LEU A 88 -2.05 1.77 -8.73
CA LEU A 88 -2.14 3.11 -9.31
C LEU A 88 -0.90 3.95 -9.00
N ALA A 89 -0.45 3.97 -7.76
CA ALA A 89 0.79 4.67 -7.38
C ALA A 89 2.00 4.14 -8.15
N LEU A 90 2.07 2.84 -8.41
CA LEU A 90 3.13 2.23 -9.21
C LEU A 90 3.05 2.59 -10.71
N ILE A 91 1.87 2.81 -11.26
CA ILE A 91 1.70 3.27 -12.65
C ILE A 91 2.29 4.68 -12.81
N PHE A 92 2.08 5.57 -11.84
CA PHE A 92 2.53 6.96 -11.93
C PHE A 92 3.96 7.19 -11.41
N PHE A 93 4.38 6.46 -10.38
CA PHE A 93 5.63 6.69 -9.64
C PHE A 93 6.57 5.47 -9.63
N GLY A 94 6.15 4.32 -10.15
CA GLY A 94 6.95 3.09 -10.14
C GLY A 94 8.00 3.10 -11.25
N GLY A 95 9.29 3.16 -10.86
CA GLY A 95 10.44 3.08 -11.77
C GLY A 95 11.10 1.69 -11.78
N ARG A 96 12.15 1.52 -12.62
CA ARG A 96 12.95 0.28 -12.73
C ARG A 96 13.52 -0.23 -11.40
N GLY A 97 13.88 0.69 -10.51
CA GLY A 97 14.52 0.37 -9.23
C GLY A 97 13.55 0.02 -8.11
N TRP A 98 12.24 0.10 -8.36
CA TRP A 98 11.25 -0.23 -7.35
C TRP A 98 11.24 -1.76 -7.06
N PRO A 99 11.10 -2.22 -5.80
CA PRO A 99 10.81 -1.48 -4.56
C PRO A 99 12.02 -0.87 -3.84
N HIS A 100 13.24 -1.00 -4.35
CA HIS A 100 14.45 -0.53 -3.67
C HIS A 100 14.65 0.99 -3.80
N ARG A 101 14.26 1.57 -4.94
CA ARG A 101 14.33 3.01 -5.23
C ARG A 101 12.95 3.58 -5.52
N GLY A 102 12.72 4.84 -5.20
CA GLY A 102 11.44 5.53 -5.47
C GLY A 102 10.28 5.08 -4.58
N HIS A 103 10.56 4.30 -3.53
CA HIS A 103 9.53 3.76 -2.65
C HIS A 103 8.75 4.83 -1.87
N GLY A 104 9.39 5.96 -1.52
CA GLY A 104 8.72 7.04 -0.78
C GLY A 104 7.55 7.66 -1.54
N ALA A 105 7.75 7.96 -2.84
CA ALA A 105 6.67 8.50 -3.68
C ALA A 105 5.52 7.50 -3.86
N VAL A 106 5.85 6.23 -4.11
CA VAL A 106 4.82 5.17 -4.24
C VAL A 106 4.05 5.00 -2.94
N LEU A 107 4.75 4.90 -1.81
CA LEU A 107 4.11 4.73 -0.50
C LEU A 107 3.26 5.96 -0.13
N GLY A 108 3.79 7.17 -0.30
CA GLY A 108 3.06 8.41 -0.06
C GLY A 108 1.79 8.52 -0.88
N ALA A 109 1.86 8.21 -2.19
CA ALA A 109 0.71 8.21 -3.07
C ALA A 109 -0.32 7.12 -2.68
N THR A 110 0.13 5.92 -2.30
CA THR A 110 -0.73 4.84 -1.82
C THR A 110 -1.49 5.25 -0.55
N THR A 111 -0.76 5.77 0.44
CA THR A 111 -1.35 6.25 1.71
C THR A 111 -2.34 7.39 1.46
N PHE A 112 -1.96 8.37 0.65
CA PHE A 112 -2.82 9.50 0.31
C PHE A 112 -4.12 9.04 -0.37
N ALA A 113 -4.02 8.15 -1.36
CA ALA A 113 -5.19 7.61 -2.06
C ALA A 113 -6.11 6.85 -1.11
N GLY A 114 -5.55 6.05 -0.19
CA GLY A 114 -6.31 5.34 0.84
C GLY A 114 -7.03 6.29 1.79
N VAL A 115 -6.33 7.29 2.33
CA VAL A 115 -6.94 8.32 3.20
C VAL A 115 -8.06 9.07 2.46
N ALA A 116 -7.82 9.50 1.23
CA ALA A 116 -8.82 10.23 0.44
C ALA A 116 -10.07 9.38 0.17
N TYR A 117 -9.88 8.10 -0.19
CA TYR A 117 -10.99 7.17 -0.35
C TYR A 117 -11.76 6.96 0.95
N THR A 118 -11.05 6.78 2.07
CA THR A 118 -11.69 6.58 3.38
C THR A 118 -12.52 7.79 3.80
N VAL A 119 -12.02 9.01 3.65
CA VAL A 119 -12.80 10.22 3.93
C VAL A 119 -14.09 10.22 3.12
N PHE A 120 -14.01 9.90 1.83
CA PHE A 120 -15.18 9.82 0.96
C PHE A 120 -16.12 8.68 1.37
N SER A 121 -15.60 7.47 1.59
CA SER A 121 -16.37 6.28 1.94
C SER A 121 -17.07 6.44 3.29
N GLU A 122 -16.38 6.94 4.31
CA GLU A 122 -16.95 7.20 5.63
C GLU A 122 -18.06 8.24 5.55
N TRP A 123 -17.84 9.33 4.82
CA TRP A 123 -18.90 10.33 4.60
C TRP A 123 -20.15 9.73 3.93
N VAL A 124 -19.95 8.95 2.86
CA VAL A 124 -21.08 8.27 2.18
C VAL A 124 -21.83 7.35 3.14
N ASN A 125 -21.09 6.51 3.87
CA ASN A 125 -21.69 5.46 4.68
C ASN A 125 -22.29 5.96 6.00
N THR A 126 -21.77 7.05 6.56
CA THR A 126 -22.28 7.61 7.82
C THR A 126 -23.30 8.72 7.61
N GLN A 127 -23.26 9.48 6.49
CA GLN A 127 -24.10 10.65 6.29
C GLN A 127 -25.12 10.48 5.16
N VAL A 128 -24.80 9.69 4.12
CA VAL A 128 -25.67 9.57 2.95
C VAL A 128 -26.50 8.28 3.02
N THR A 129 -25.84 7.14 3.16
CA THR A 129 -26.53 5.82 3.16
C THR A 129 -26.86 5.32 4.56
N MET A 130 -26.24 5.88 5.61
CA MET A 130 -26.39 5.48 7.00
C MET A 130 -26.19 3.97 7.19
N SER A 131 -25.26 3.38 6.44
CA SER A 131 -24.94 1.95 6.47
C SER A 131 -24.34 1.50 7.78
N TRP A 132 -23.62 2.40 8.46
CA TRP A 132 -23.10 2.24 9.81
C TRP A 132 -23.03 3.58 10.54
N GLN A 133 -22.91 3.52 11.86
CA GLN A 133 -22.85 4.68 12.72
C GLN A 133 -21.70 4.53 13.71
N TYR A 134 -21.11 5.65 14.07
CA TYR A 134 -20.09 5.71 15.12
C TYR A 134 -20.74 5.64 16.51
N SER A 135 -20.07 4.97 17.44
CA SER A 135 -20.39 5.06 18.85
C SER A 135 -19.89 6.40 19.44
N GLU A 136 -20.32 6.74 20.64
CA GLU A 136 -19.86 7.94 21.35
C GLU A 136 -18.34 7.96 21.60
N ALA A 137 -17.67 6.78 21.59
CA ALA A 137 -16.24 6.66 21.77
C ALA A 137 -15.42 7.04 20.51
N MET A 138 -16.07 7.17 19.34
CA MET A 138 -15.37 7.53 18.10
C MET A 138 -15.11 9.03 18.04
N LEU A 139 -13.85 9.42 18.10
CA LEU A 139 -13.45 10.78 17.77
C LEU A 139 -13.62 11.04 16.27
N GLN A 140 -14.25 12.16 15.94
CA GLN A 140 -14.53 12.53 14.55
C GLN A 140 -13.75 13.78 14.14
N VAL A 141 -13.25 13.80 12.91
CA VAL A 141 -12.46 14.91 12.35
C VAL A 141 -13.37 15.82 11.51
N PRO A 142 -13.51 17.11 11.88
CA PRO A 142 -14.25 18.08 11.07
C PRO A 142 -13.56 18.31 9.71
N PRO A 143 -14.27 18.80 8.68
CA PRO A 143 -15.70 19.13 8.66
C PRO A 143 -16.62 17.96 8.31
N LEU A 144 -16.07 16.83 7.79
CA LEU A 144 -16.88 15.73 7.25
C LEU A 144 -17.30 14.70 8.29
N GLY A 145 -16.86 14.85 9.54
CA GLY A 145 -17.21 13.91 10.60
C GLY A 145 -16.59 12.51 10.44
N THR A 146 -15.48 12.41 9.71
CA THR A 146 -14.78 11.12 9.51
C THR A 146 -14.17 10.65 10.82
N GLY A 147 -14.40 9.38 11.18
CA GLY A 147 -13.83 8.77 12.37
C GLY A 147 -12.30 8.75 12.33
N ILE A 148 -11.66 9.01 13.48
CA ILE A 148 -10.19 9.00 13.55
C ILE A 148 -9.60 7.61 13.38
N ALA A 149 -10.31 6.55 13.81
CA ALA A 149 -9.81 5.19 13.70
C ALA A 149 -9.64 4.74 12.23
N PRO A 150 -10.62 4.88 11.31
CA PRO A 150 -10.41 4.55 9.90
C PRO A 150 -9.38 5.46 9.21
N LEU A 151 -9.18 6.71 9.65
CA LEU A 151 -8.11 7.56 9.13
C LEU A 151 -6.72 7.05 9.54
N LEU A 152 -6.55 6.71 10.82
CA LEU A 152 -5.29 6.16 11.33
C LEU A 152 -4.95 4.82 10.70
N GLN A 153 -5.93 4.01 10.34
CA GLN A 153 -5.73 2.75 9.61
C GLN A 153 -4.86 2.96 8.37
N TRP A 154 -5.20 3.94 7.54
CA TRP A 154 -4.47 4.22 6.30
C TRP A 154 -3.12 4.88 6.51
N ILE A 155 -2.93 5.59 7.62
CA ILE A 155 -1.64 6.17 8.00
C ILE A 155 -0.70 5.12 8.58
N VAL A 156 -1.23 4.05 9.21
CA VAL A 156 -0.44 3.05 9.93
C VAL A 156 -0.29 1.76 9.12
N VAL A 157 -1.39 1.15 8.69
CA VAL A 157 -1.37 -0.22 8.15
C VAL A 157 -0.59 -0.33 6.83
N PRO A 158 -0.84 0.47 5.78
CA PRO A 158 -0.10 0.35 4.53
C PRO A 158 1.40 0.67 4.68
N PRO A 159 1.84 1.74 5.41
CA PRO A 159 3.26 1.98 5.64
C PRO A 159 3.94 0.86 6.42
N LEU A 160 3.30 0.31 7.46
CA LEU A 160 3.83 -0.79 8.24
C LEU A 160 3.97 -2.07 7.38
N ALA A 161 2.91 -2.42 6.63
CA ALA A 161 2.93 -3.56 5.71
C ALA A 161 4.05 -3.42 4.67
N TYR A 162 4.24 -2.20 4.14
CA TYR A 162 5.30 -1.91 3.18
C TYR A 162 6.69 -2.06 3.81
N TRP A 163 6.90 -1.53 5.00
CA TRP A 163 8.16 -1.63 5.73
C TRP A 163 8.52 -3.09 6.05
N LEU A 164 7.57 -3.87 6.56
CA LEU A 164 7.75 -5.30 6.84
C LEU A 164 8.04 -6.10 5.57
N ALA A 165 7.36 -5.82 4.47
CA ALA A 165 7.59 -6.44 3.17
C ALA A 165 9.02 -6.23 2.67
N ARG A 166 9.60 -5.05 2.92
CA ARG A 166 11.00 -4.73 2.58
C ARG A 166 12.01 -5.47 3.47
N GLY A 167 11.77 -5.49 4.78
CA GLY A 167 12.64 -6.19 5.74
C GLY A 167 12.78 -7.67 5.42
N GLY A 168 11.69 -8.35 5.12
CA GLY A 168 11.70 -9.75 4.70
C GLY A 168 12.43 -9.99 3.36
N ALA A 169 12.49 -8.99 2.45
CA ALA A 169 13.26 -9.09 1.23
C ALA A 169 14.77 -9.10 1.48
N HIS A 170 15.23 -8.27 2.40
CA HIS A 170 16.64 -8.19 2.76
C HIS A 170 17.12 -9.47 3.46
N ALA A 171 16.34 -9.99 4.41
CA ALA A 171 16.66 -11.23 5.11
C ALA A 171 16.71 -12.46 4.19
N ALA A 172 15.84 -12.53 3.17
CA ALA A 172 15.85 -13.61 2.19
C ALA A 172 17.10 -13.56 1.30
N ALA A 173 17.48 -12.36 0.84
CA ALA A 173 18.68 -12.18 0.04
C ALA A 173 19.98 -12.58 0.77
N LEU A 174 20.05 -12.32 2.07
CA LEU A 174 21.20 -12.73 2.90
C LEU A 174 21.28 -14.25 3.08
N ARG A 175 20.16 -14.97 3.09
CA ARG A 175 20.13 -16.44 3.20
C ARG A 175 20.49 -17.15 1.89
N GLU A 176 20.28 -16.53 0.75
CA GLU A 176 20.64 -17.08 -0.57
C GLU A 176 22.12 -16.83 -0.90
N ALA A 177 22.78 -15.90 -0.20
CA ALA A 177 24.19 -15.52 -0.42
C ALA A 177 25.18 -16.24 0.53
N GLY A 178 24.73 -16.97 1.55
CA GLY A 178 25.54 -17.74 2.50
C GLY A 178 25.34 -19.23 2.35
#